data_54612d8a0121cda7369bd53e9315a059
#
_entry.id   54612d8a0121cda7369bd53e9315a059
#
_cell.length_a   1.000
_cell.length_b   1.000
_cell.length_c   1.000
_cell.angle_alpha   90.00
_cell.angle_beta   90.00
_cell.angle_gamma   90.00
#
_symmetry.space_group_name_H-M   'P 1'
#
loop_
_entity.id
_entity.type
_entity.pdbx_description
1 polymer ?
#
loop_
_entity_poly.entity_id
_entity_poly.type
_entity_poly.pdbx_seq_one_letter_code
_entity_poly.pdbx_strand_id
1 'polypeptide(L)'
;MPQAAEGRLQVRLSTGYERQDFRWSIAGNSTGQDPNVYSELKWRAVGGPAVGLDLKWDVCGRWRVFATGRRVFTRGGSMTDSDYGLDNRNDEIYHQQFDAKSGYSEEVAAGVGYALLNSGPFRLTPFIGYSIDAQYFPIVDPGGPYSQLNSSYSAKWLGPLVKVDACWQWAKRWQVEAGATYHQVDYHAKADWNLIPTFAQPLSFRHTADGYGIELSARVRYRIGKRVFVDLGAGYFNWQTGTGIDELYLSAGGSQQTQLNGVVRDGWNGSAGVQLSL
;
A
#
# COMPACT_ATOMS: atom_id res chain seq x y z
N MET A 1 -41.50 -14.00 4.08
CA MET A 1 -40.15 -14.00 4.70
C MET A 1 -39.15 -14.11 3.57
N PRO A 2 -38.19 -13.20 3.39
CA PRO A 2 -37.14 -13.39 2.40
C PRO A 2 -36.26 -14.54 2.91
N GLN A 3 -36.11 -15.59 2.09
CA GLN A 3 -35.16 -16.67 2.32
C GLN A 3 -33.77 -16.06 2.50
N ALA A 4 -33.16 -16.33 3.64
CA ALA A 4 -31.76 -16.04 3.87
C ALA A 4 -30.99 -16.74 2.74
N ALA A 5 -30.27 -15.98 1.93
CA ALA A 5 -29.38 -16.53 0.91
C ALA A 5 -28.18 -17.15 1.65
N GLU A 6 -28.34 -18.40 2.08
CA GLU A 6 -27.26 -19.18 2.67
C GLU A 6 -26.20 -19.47 1.62
N GLY A 7 -24.95 -19.14 1.96
CA GLY A 7 -23.78 -19.67 1.27
C GLY A 7 -23.39 -19.01 -0.06
N ARG A 8 -23.76 -17.77 -0.35
CA ARG A 8 -23.38 -17.15 -1.62
C ARG A 8 -21.93 -16.64 -1.59
N LEU A 9 -21.07 -17.38 -2.29
CA LEU A 9 -19.68 -16.99 -2.50
C LEU A 9 -19.56 -16.16 -3.79
N GLN A 10 -18.87 -15.04 -3.72
CA GLN A 10 -18.50 -14.20 -4.85
C GLN A 10 -16.98 -14.23 -4.99
N VAL A 11 -16.50 -14.58 -6.17
CA VAL A 11 -15.08 -14.61 -6.54
C VAL A 11 -14.87 -13.64 -7.69
N ARG A 12 -13.99 -12.66 -7.51
CA ARG A 12 -13.63 -11.68 -8.53
C ARG A 12 -12.15 -11.78 -8.86
N LEU A 13 -11.84 -11.89 -10.14
CA LEU A 13 -10.50 -11.71 -10.69
C LEU A 13 -10.42 -10.37 -11.40
N SER A 14 -9.34 -9.67 -11.24
CA SER A 14 -9.14 -8.35 -11.86
C SER A 14 -7.73 -8.16 -12.36
N THR A 15 -7.62 -7.32 -13.37
CA THR A 15 -6.36 -6.71 -13.82
C THR A 15 -6.51 -5.20 -13.85
N GLY A 16 -5.40 -4.48 -13.82
CA GLY A 16 -5.46 -3.02 -13.79
C GLY A 16 -4.09 -2.39 -13.82
N TYR A 17 -4.05 -1.17 -13.37
CA TYR A 17 -2.85 -0.37 -13.23
C TYR A 17 -2.90 0.41 -11.92
N GLU A 18 -1.76 0.48 -11.24
CA GLU A 18 -1.57 1.32 -10.05
C GLU A 18 -0.38 2.24 -10.24
N ARG A 19 -0.50 3.45 -9.70
CA ARG A 19 0.58 4.43 -9.59
C ARG A 19 0.58 5.01 -8.19
N GLN A 20 1.77 5.07 -7.58
CA GLN A 20 1.98 5.61 -6.25
C GLN A 20 3.21 6.50 -6.18
N ASP A 21 3.20 7.41 -5.22
CA ASP A 21 4.36 8.08 -4.69
C ASP A 21 4.66 7.53 -3.28
N PHE A 22 5.94 7.43 -2.95
CA PHE A 22 6.39 6.95 -1.64
C PHE A 22 7.58 7.79 -1.21
N ARG A 23 7.60 8.24 0.04
CA ARG A 23 8.71 9.03 0.58
C ARG A 23 8.90 8.81 2.06
N TRP A 24 10.13 8.99 2.50
CA TRP A 24 10.49 9.08 3.90
C TRP A 24 11.66 10.06 4.10
N SER A 25 11.85 10.54 5.32
CA SER A 25 13.01 11.31 5.71
C SER A 25 13.42 11.03 7.15
N ILE A 26 14.71 11.19 7.44
CA ILE A 26 15.29 11.08 8.78
C ILE A 26 15.92 12.39 9.18
N ALA A 27 16.06 12.61 10.49
CA ALA A 27 16.81 13.74 11.05
C ALA A 27 18.26 13.34 11.33
N GLY A 28 19.11 14.31 11.67
CA GLY A 28 20.52 14.09 12.02
C GLY A 28 20.72 13.41 13.37
N ASN A 29 19.72 13.46 14.25
CA ASN A 29 19.78 12.81 15.57
C ASN A 29 18.42 12.26 16.02
N SER A 30 18.42 11.61 17.18
CA SER A 30 17.22 10.97 17.76
C SER A 30 16.17 11.95 18.30
N THR A 31 16.49 13.24 18.39
CA THR A 31 15.57 14.29 18.84
C THR A 31 14.98 15.10 17.67
N GLY A 32 15.25 14.69 16.43
CA GLY A 32 14.70 15.34 15.23
C GLY A 32 15.41 16.62 14.82
N GLN A 33 16.70 16.77 15.14
CA GLN A 33 17.49 17.98 14.95
C GLN A 33 18.86 17.67 14.31
N ASP A 34 19.61 18.70 13.96
CA ASP A 34 21.02 18.70 13.56
C ASP A 34 21.37 17.83 12.34
N PRO A 35 20.76 17.99 11.16
CA PRO A 35 19.64 18.86 10.83
C PRO A 35 18.28 18.17 11.03
N ASN A 36 17.17 18.94 10.98
CA ASN A 36 15.82 18.36 11.11
C ASN A 36 15.41 17.46 9.93
N VAL A 37 16.05 17.58 8.77
CA VAL A 37 16.01 16.61 7.67
C VAL A 37 17.46 16.39 7.24
N TYR A 38 18.02 15.23 7.58
CA TYR A 38 19.36 14.83 7.19
C TYR A 38 19.36 14.10 5.85
N SER A 39 18.50 13.08 5.71
CA SER A 39 18.35 12.32 4.48
C SER A 39 16.88 12.17 4.10
N GLU A 40 16.59 12.24 2.80
CA GLU A 40 15.25 12.12 2.26
C GLU A 40 15.24 11.30 0.97
N LEU A 41 14.44 10.24 0.94
CA LEU A 41 14.20 9.44 -0.25
C LEU A 41 12.77 9.60 -0.75
N LYS A 42 12.65 9.79 -2.07
CA LYS A 42 11.37 9.97 -2.76
C LYS A 42 11.28 9.07 -3.97
N TRP A 43 10.34 8.16 -3.97
CA TRP A 43 9.91 7.42 -5.15
C TRP A 43 8.71 8.12 -5.75
N ARG A 44 8.79 8.49 -7.03
CA ARG A 44 7.75 9.23 -7.73
C ARG A 44 7.20 8.43 -8.90
N ALA A 45 5.88 8.44 -9.02
CA ALA A 45 5.17 7.80 -10.12
C ALA A 45 5.49 6.30 -10.29
N VAL A 46 5.84 5.64 -9.18
CA VAL A 46 6.15 4.21 -9.17
C VAL A 46 4.87 3.42 -9.39
N GLY A 47 4.87 2.52 -10.37
CA GLY A 47 3.67 1.75 -10.64
C GLY A 47 3.79 0.87 -11.87
N GLY A 48 2.67 0.22 -12.20
CA GLY A 48 2.61 -0.71 -13.30
C GLY A 48 1.34 -1.56 -13.30
N PRO A 49 1.32 -2.64 -14.12
CA PRO A 49 0.19 -3.55 -14.18
C PRO A 49 -0.03 -4.25 -12.83
N ALA A 50 -1.30 -4.44 -12.53
CA ALA A 50 -1.76 -5.07 -11.30
C ALA A 50 -2.68 -6.26 -11.60
N VAL A 51 -2.64 -7.27 -10.71
CA VAL A 51 -3.61 -8.37 -10.68
C VAL A 51 -4.22 -8.46 -9.28
N GLY A 52 -5.48 -8.84 -9.21
CA GLY A 52 -6.21 -8.92 -7.95
C GLY A 52 -7.21 -10.05 -7.89
N LEU A 53 -7.41 -10.57 -6.68
CA LEU A 53 -8.43 -11.55 -6.31
C LEU A 53 -9.23 -11.01 -5.14
N ASP A 54 -10.55 -10.90 -5.29
CA ASP A 54 -11.46 -10.56 -4.20
C ASP A 54 -12.43 -11.74 -3.96
N LEU A 55 -12.60 -12.08 -2.70
CA LEU A 55 -13.57 -13.05 -2.21
C LEU A 55 -14.55 -12.33 -1.29
N LYS A 56 -15.85 -12.52 -1.50
CA LYS A 56 -16.91 -12.09 -0.59
C LYS A 56 -17.87 -13.25 -0.38
N TRP A 57 -18.11 -13.61 0.88
CA TRP A 57 -18.97 -14.72 1.24
C TRP A 57 -20.08 -14.24 2.19
N ASP A 58 -21.34 -14.43 1.76
CA ASP A 58 -22.52 -14.26 2.60
C ASP A 58 -22.68 -15.55 3.42
N VAL A 59 -22.16 -15.59 4.65
CA VAL A 59 -22.03 -16.83 5.47
C VAL A 59 -23.38 -17.31 5.96
N CYS A 60 -24.07 -16.46 6.76
CA CYS A 60 -25.41 -16.74 7.27
C CYS A 60 -26.11 -15.43 7.66
N GLY A 61 -27.41 -15.35 7.39
CA GLY A 61 -28.22 -14.19 7.73
C GLY A 61 -27.65 -12.88 7.16
N ARG A 62 -27.08 -12.05 8.03
CA ARG A 62 -26.47 -10.77 7.67
C ARG A 62 -24.94 -10.77 7.79
N TRP A 63 -24.32 -11.88 8.22
CA TRP A 63 -22.88 -12.00 8.38
C TRP A 63 -22.17 -12.25 7.05
N ARG A 64 -21.08 -11.54 6.89
CA ARG A 64 -20.24 -11.58 5.68
C ARG A 64 -18.78 -11.70 6.03
N VAL A 65 -18.03 -12.34 5.14
CA VAL A 65 -16.59 -12.41 5.20
C VAL A 65 -16.04 -11.86 3.88
N PHE A 66 -14.94 -11.14 3.94
CA PHE A 66 -14.17 -10.79 2.76
C PHE A 66 -12.72 -11.23 2.91
N ALA A 67 -12.08 -11.51 1.77
CA ALA A 67 -10.63 -11.58 1.64
C ALA A 67 -10.25 -10.95 0.30
N THR A 68 -9.16 -10.21 0.27
CA THR A 68 -8.62 -9.60 -0.94
C THR A 68 -7.11 -9.80 -1.00
N GLY A 69 -6.59 -9.95 -2.20
CA GLY A 69 -5.17 -9.98 -2.48
C GLY A 69 -4.89 -9.26 -3.79
N ARG A 70 -3.88 -8.39 -3.79
CA ARG A 70 -3.46 -7.65 -4.98
C ARG A 70 -1.94 -7.63 -5.07
N ARG A 71 -1.43 -7.70 -6.30
CA ARG A 71 -0.01 -7.50 -6.60
C ARG A 71 0.15 -6.57 -7.78
N VAL A 72 1.04 -5.59 -7.61
CA VAL A 72 1.44 -4.61 -8.62
C VAL A 72 2.87 -4.91 -9.03
N PHE A 73 3.13 -4.98 -10.32
CA PHE A 73 4.47 -5.19 -10.88
C PHE A 73 5.00 -3.83 -11.37
N THR A 74 5.98 -3.29 -10.68
CA THR A 74 6.54 -1.98 -11.02
C THR A 74 7.20 -2.02 -12.40
N ARG A 75 6.86 -1.06 -13.26
CA ARG A 75 7.39 -0.89 -14.63
C ARG A 75 7.75 0.55 -14.96
N GLY A 76 7.53 1.48 -14.03
CA GLY A 76 7.81 2.90 -14.20
C GLY A 76 8.04 3.60 -12.88
N GLY A 77 8.61 4.78 -12.95
CA GLY A 77 8.89 5.65 -11.82
C GLY A 77 10.35 6.07 -11.75
N SER A 78 10.63 7.01 -10.86
CA SER A 78 11.97 7.47 -10.51
C SER A 78 12.13 7.50 -9.00
N MET A 79 13.35 7.44 -8.53
CA MET A 79 13.71 7.61 -7.13
C MET A 79 14.76 8.70 -7.01
N THR A 80 14.65 9.56 -6.02
CA THR A 80 15.69 10.53 -5.65
C THR A 80 16.15 10.28 -4.23
N ASP A 81 17.45 10.41 -4.02
CA ASP A 81 18.13 10.36 -2.73
C ASP A 81 18.83 11.70 -2.52
N SER A 82 18.51 12.39 -1.43
CA SER A 82 19.07 13.72 -1.10
C SER A 82 19.46 13.79 0.36
N ASP A 83 20.67 14.28 0.62
CA ASP A 83 21.20 14.57 1.96
C ASP A 83 21.47 16.06 2.15
N TYR A 84 21.21 16.55 3.36
CA TYR A 84 21.28 17.97 3.71
C TYR A 84 22.18 18.22 4.91
N GLY A 85 23.02 19.25 4.83
CA GLY A 85 23.92 19.66 5.90
C GLY A 85 23.30 20.61 6.92
N LEU A 86 22.20 21.30 6.55
CA LEU A 86 21.52 22.28 7.41
C LEU A 86 20.01 22.04 7.49
N ASP A 87 19.36 22.66 8.47
CA ASP A 87 17.92 22.55 8.68
C ASP A 87 17.09 22.99 7.48
N ASN A 88 15.85 22.43 7.41
CA ASN A 88 14.85 22.78 6.39
C ASN A 88 15.29 22.46 4.95
N ARG A 89 16.08 21.41 4.78
CA ARG A 89 16.62 20.98 3.47
C ARG A 89 17.56 22.03 2.84
N ASN A 90 18.26 22.80 3.67
CA ASN A 90 19.30 23.69 3.20
C ASN A 90 20.63 22.95 3.12
N ASP A 91 21.55 23.47 2.27
CA ASP A 91 22.86 22.89 2.03
C ASP A 91 22.74 21.42 1.56
N GLU A 92 22.18 21.23 0.35
CA GLU A 92 22.07 19.89 -0.26
C GLU A 92 23.47 19.38 -0.62
N ILE A 93 24.02 18.52 0.24
CA ILE A 93 25.39 17.97 0.13
C ILE A 93 25.45 16.73 -0.77
N TYR A 94 24.32 16.08 -1.02
CA TYR A 94 24.19 14.94 -1.93
C TYR A 94 22.83 14.97 -2.63
N HIS A 95 22.83 14.69 -3.93
CA HIS A 95 21.61 14.49 -4.71
C HIS A 95 21.85 13.53 -5.85
N GLN A 96 21.11 12.43 -5.89
CA GLN A 96 21.13 11.50 -7.00
C GLN A 96 19.72 11.05 -7.37
N GLN A 97 19.56 10.77 -8.66
CA GLN A 97 18.31 10.21 -9.18
C GLN A 97 18.59 8.84 -9.79
N PHE A 98 17.74 7.86 -9.43
CA PHE A 98 17.83 6.50 -9.88
C PHE A 98 16.54 6.06 -10.59
N ASP A 99 16.63 4.99 -11.37
CA ASP A 99 15.49 4.35 -11.99
C ASP A 99 14.73 3.50 -10.95
N ALA A 100 13.41 3.61 -10.90
CA ALA A 100 12.53 2.84 -10.02
C ALA A 100 11.56 1.93 -10.80
N LYS A 101 11.97 1.44 -11.98
CA LYS A 101 11.13 0.62 -12.88
C LYS A 101 11.02 -0.86 -12.48
N SER A 102 11.60 -1.27 -11.39
CA SER A 102 11.54 -2.64 -10.89
C SER A 102 11.00 -2.69 -9.47
N GLY A 103 10.59 -3.89 -9.02
CA GLY A 103 9.98 -4.06 -7.72
C GLY A 103 8.51 -4.42 -7.79
N TYR A 104 7.84 -4.34 -6.63
CA TYR A 104 6.42 -4.67 -6.53
C TYR A 104 5.77 -4.04 -5.30
N SER A 105 4.43 -3.97 -5.32
CA SER A 105 3.60 -3.77 -4.14
C SER A 105 2.63 -4.94 -3.99
N GLU A 106 2.34 -5.34 -2.77
CA GLU A 106 1.41 -6.41 -2.43
C GLU A 106 0.47 -5.93 -1.32
N GLU A 107 -0.79 -6.32 -1.43
CA GLU A 107 -1.81 -6.11 -0.42
C GLU A 107 -2.53 -7.43 -0.17
N VAL A 108 -2.72 -7.78 1.10
CA VAL A 108 -3.60 -8.86 1.54
C VAL A 108 -4.42 -8.35 2.70
N ALA A 109 -5.74 -8.50 2.62
CA ALA A 109 -6.64 -8.14 3.72
C ALA A 109 -7.77 -9.17 3.84
N ALA A 110 -8.24 -9.37 5.08
CA ALA A 110 -9.40 -10.21 5.36
C ALA A 110 -10.17 -9.66 6.55
N GLY A 111 -11.47 -9.94 6.59
CA GLY A 111 -12.30 -9.47 7.69
C GLY A 111 -13.71 -10.02 7.67
N VAL A 112 -14.44 -9.69 8.75
CA VAL A 112 -15.83 -10.07 8.96
C VAL A 112 -16.69 -8.81 9.07
N GLY A 113 -17.88 -8.85 8.51
CA GLY A 113 -18.82 -7.74 8.48
C GLY A 113 -20.26 -8.16 8.72
N TYR A 114 -21.08 -7.16 8.98
CA TYR A 114 -22.51 -7.34 9.20
C TYR A 114 -23.31 -6.37 8.33
N ALA A 115 -24.22 -6.87 7.50
CA ALA A 115 -25.08 -6.05 6.64
C ALA A 115 -26.09 -5.26 7.49
N LEU A 116 -25.76 -4.02 7.83
CA LEU A 116 -26.64 -3.12 8.60
C LEU A 116 -27.91 -2.79 7.83
N LEU A 117 -27.73 -2.43 6.55
CA LEU A 117 -28.83 -2.18 5.63
C LEU A 117 -28.80 -3.24 4.52
N ASN A 118 -29.92 -3.88 4.30
CA ASN A 118 -30.13 -4.83 3.22
C ASN A 118 -31.59 -4.70 2.76
N SER A 119 -31.94 -3.54 2.26
CA SER A 119 -33.32 -3.15 1.93
C SER A 119 -33.42 -2.65 0.50
N GLY A 120 -34.27 -3.30 -0.28
CA GLY A 120 -34.48 -2.92 -1.69
C GLY A 120 -33.18 -2.95 -2.51
N PRO A 121 -32.88 -1.84 -3.23
CA PRO A 121 -31.70 -1.78 -4.09
C PRO A 121 -30.41 -1.44 -3.36
N PHE A 122 -30.46 -1.09 -2.07
CA PHE A 122 -29.32 -0.58 -1.31
C PHE A 122 -28.86 -1.54 -0.23
N ARG A 123 -27.55 -1.67 -0.08
CA ARG A 123 -26.90 -2.48 0.95
C ARG A 123 -25.71 -1.72 1.52
N LEU A 124 -25.60 -1.70 2.85
CA LEU A 124 -24.48 -1.15 3.60
C LEU A 124 -23.91 -2.20 4.54
N THR A 125 -22.62 -2.44 4.44
CA THR A 125 -21.92 -3.46 5.24
C THR A 125 -20.63 -2.89 5.80
N PRO A 126 -20.56 -2.58 7.10
CA PRO A 126 -19.30 -2.39 7.80
C PRO A 126 -18.61 -3.74 8.01
N PHE A 127 -17.27 -3.69 8.03
CA PHE A 127 -16.36 -4.80 8.31
C PHE A 127 -15.30 -4.35 9.30
N ILE A 128 -14.81 -5.30 10.06
CA ILE A 128 -13.55 -5.22 10.80
C ILE A 128 -12.64 -6.33 10.28
N GLY A 129 -11.34 -6.08 10.26
CA GLY A 129 -10.41 -7.04 9.71
C GLY A 129 -8.96 -6.70 10.00
N TYR A 130 -8.07 -7.29 9.25
CA TYR A 130 -6.64 -7.08 9.31
C TYR A 130 -6.05 -7.03 7.90
N SER A 131 -5.04 -6.17 7.71
CA SER A 131 -4.32 -6.06 6.44
C SER A 131 -2.82 -6.12 6.61
N ILE A 132 -2.17 -6.52 5.53
CA ILE A 132 -0.73 -6.48 5.33
C ILE A 132 -0.51 -5.86 3.95
N ASP A 133 0.15 -4.70 3.93
CA ASP A 133 0.63 -4.06 2.72
C ASP A 133 2.15 -4.10 2.69
N ALA A 134 2.74 -4.47 1.56
CA ALA A 134 4.18 -4.56 1.39
C ALA A 134 4.63 -3.89 0.10
N GLN A 135 5.78 -3.22 0.14
CA GLN A 135 6.45 -2.67 -1.02
C GLN A 135 7.89 -3.15 -1.04
N TYR A 136 8.39 -3.44 -2.23
CA TYR A 136 9.80 -3.73 -2.50
C TYR A 136 10.30 -2.80 -3.61
N PHE A 137 11.29 -2.00 -3.27
CA PHE A 137 11.91 -1.00 -4.15
C PHE A 137 13.39 -1.33 -4.31
N PRO A 138 13.81 -2.04 -5.35
CA PRO A 138 15.21 -2.15 -5.72
C PRO A 138 15.71 -0.80 -6.24
N ILE A 139 16.94 -0.44 -5.89
CA ILE A 139 17.63 0.78 -6.30
C ILE A 139 18.86 0.35 -7.08
N VAL A 140 18.82 0.60 -8.37
CA VAL A 140 19.85 0.19 -9.33
C VAL A 140 20.17 1.34 -10.28
N ASP A 141 21.37 1.32 -10.83
CA ASP A 141 21.83 2.34 -11.80
C ASP A 141 22.43 1.67 -13.05
N PRO A 142 21.62 0.94 -13.84
CA PRO A 142 22.12 0.22 -15.02
C PRO A 142 22.57 1.22 -16.09
N GLY A 143 23.89 1.23 -16.36
CA GLY A 143 24.50 2.12 -17.34
C GLY A 143 24.87 3.51 -16.83
N GLY A 144 24.64 3.80 -15.55
CA GLY A 144 25.10 5.03 -14.89
C GLY A 144 26.43 4.87 -14.16
N PRO A 145 26.86 5.92 -13.43
CA PRO A 145 28.13 5.92 -12.71
C PRO A 145 28.20 4.90 -11.57
N TYR A 146 27.08 4.43 -11.08
CA TYR A 146 26.97 3.46 -9.98
C TYR A 146 26.55 2.08 -10.50
N SER A 147 27.23 1.53 -11.51
CA SER A 147 26.86 0.27 -12.16
C SER A 147 26.81 -0.95 -11.21
N GLN A 148 27.46 -0.89 -10.04
CA GLN A 148 27.43 -1.92 -9.00
C GLN A 148 26.34 -1.68 -7.94
N LEU A 149 25.53 -0.62 -8.08
CA LEU A 149 24.42 -0.33 -7.17
C LEU A 149 23.37 -1.44 -7.27
N ASN A 150 23.12 -2.08 -6.14
CA ASN A 150 22.12 -3.14 -5.97
C ASN A 150 21.50 -3.01 -4.57
N SER A 151 21.12 -1.79 -4.25
CA SER A 151 20.48 -1.47 -2.97
C SER A 151 18.98 -1.76 -3.03
N SER A 152 18.35 -1.87 -1.87
CA SER A 152 16.92 -2.09 -1.81
C SER A 152 16.29 -1.49 -0.56
N TYR A 153 15.00 -1.16 -0.68
CA TYR A 153 14.17 -0.75 0.42
C TYR A 153 12.88 -1.56 0.42
N SER A 154 12.59 -2.23 1.54
CA SER A 154 11.41 -3.06 1.73
C SER A 154 10.58 -2.51 2.86
N ALA A 155 9.34 -2.14 2.60
CA ALA A 155 8.40 -1.59 3.56
C ALA A 155 7.22 -2.53 3.79
N LYS A 156 6.69 -2.54 5.03
CA LYS A 156 5.47 -3.26 5.42
C LYS A 156 4.63 -2.40 6.36
N TRP A 157 3.34 -2.43 6.13
CA TRP A 157 2.30 -1.78 6.93
C TRP A 157 1.34 -2.88 7.37
N LEU A 158 1.22 -3.10 8.67
CA LEU A 158 0.44 -4.22 9.21
C LEU A 158 -0.51 -3.69 10.27
N GLY A 159 -1.78 -4.10 10.24
CA GLY A 159 -2.67 -3.71 11.31
C GLY A 159 -4.14 -3.98 11.08
N PRO A 160 -4.94 -3.69 12.11
CA PRO A 160 -6.38 -3.78 12.03
C PRO A 160 -6.97 -2.74 11.07
N LEU A 161 -8.10 -3.09 10.48
CA LEU A 161 -8.85 -2.21 9.60
C LEU A 161 -10.34 -2.14 9.97
N VAL A 162 -10.94 -1.01 9.64
CA VAL A 162 -12.40 -0.84 9.58
C VAL A 162 -12.76 -0.43 8.16
N LYS A 163 -13.67 -1.18 7.54
CA LYS A 163 -14.11 -0.96 6.17
C LYS A 163 -15.62 -0.81 6.11
N VAL A 164 -16.10 0.04 5.21
CA VAL A 164 -17.53 0.17 4.91
C VAL A 164 -17.72 0.00 3.41
N ASP A 165 -18.54 -0.97 3.01
CA ASP A 165 -18.97 -1.17 1.63
C ASP A 165 -20.44 -0.75 1.48
N ALA A 166 -20.72 0.15 0.54
CA ALA A 166 -22.04 0.53 0.08
C ALA A 166 -22.27 -0.02 -1.32
N CYS A 167 -23.38 -0.72 -1.55
CA CYS A 167 -23.72 -1.27 -2.84
C CYS A 167 -25.14 -0.83 -3.22
N TRP A 168 -25.32 -0.26 -4.40
CA TRP A 168 -26.57 0.20 -4.94
C TRP A 168 -26.89 -0.48 -6.26
N GLN A 169 -28.02 -1.19 -6.30
CA GLN A 169 -28.59 -1.77 -7.51
C GLN A 169 -29.35 -0.67 -8.28
N TRP A 170 -28.64 0.06 -9.12
CA TRP A 170 -29.20 1.21 -9.87
C TRP A 170 -30.24 0.77 -10.92
N ALA A 171 -29.99 -0.35 -11.63
CA ALA A 171 -30.90 -0.92 -12.60
C ALA A 171 -30.82 -2.45 -12.60
N LYS A 172 -31.71 -3.13 -13.34
CA LYS A 172 -31.76 -4.62 -13.33
C LYS A 172 -30.41 -5.31 -13.54
N ARG A 173 -29.50 -4.69 -14.29
CA ARG A 173 -28.17 -5.26 -14.60
C ARG A 173 -27.00 -4.44 -14.08
N TRP A 174 -27.24 -3.24 -13.56
CA TRP A 174 -26.21 -2.32 -13.13
C TRP A 174 -26.14 -2.20 -11.61
N GLN A 175 -24.94 -2.30 -11.07
CA GLN A 175 -24.64 -2.06 -9.66
C GLN A 175 -23.50 -1.06 -9.55
N VAL A 176 -23.58 -0.19 -8.54
CA VAL A 176 -22.48 0.68 -8.11
C VAL A 176 -22.09 0.25 -6.71
N GLU A 177 -20.79 0.07 -6.50
CA GLU A 177 -20.20 -0.21 -5.20
C GLU A 177 -19.23 0.90 -4.85
N ALA A 178 -19.32 1.43 -3.63
CA ALA A 178 -18.37 2.37 -3.06
C ALA A 178 -17.84 1.79 -1.76
N GLY A 179 -16.56 1.98 -1.50
CA GLY A 179 -15.89 1.50 -0.29
C GLY A 179 -15.02 2.59 0.33
N ALA A 180 -14.96 2.62 1.64
CA ALA A 180 -14.01 3.39 2.42
C ALA A 180 -13.38 2.48 3.47
N THR A 181 -12.05 2.52 3.60
CA THR A 181 -11.30 1.72 4.57
C THR A 181 -10.37 2.63 5.36
N TYR A 182 -10.34 2.45 6.67
CA TYR A 182 -9.34 3.00 7.58
C TYR A 182 -8.49 1.86 8.12
N HIS A 183 -7.18 2.05 8.12
CA HIS A 183 -6.18 1.13 8.66
C HIS A 183 -5.44 1.82 9.80
N GLN A 184 -5.32 1.17 10.94
CA GLN A 184 -4.36 1.53 11.98
C GLN A 184 -3.19 0.59 11.84
N VAL A 185 -1.97 1.10 11.65
CA VAL A 185 -0.85 0.26 11.22
C VAL A 185 0.43 0.49 11.99
N ASP A 186 1.15 -0.62 12.18
CA ASP A 186 2.57 -0.65 12.52
C ASP A 186 3.36 -0.67 11.21
N TYR A 187 4.27 0.28 11.08
CA TYR A 187 5.16 0.39 9.93
C TYR A 187 6.53 -0.19 10.27
N HIS A 188 7.03 -1.06 9.39
CA HIS A 188 8.37 -1.62 9.46
C HIS A 188 9.02 -1.57 8.09
N ALA A 189 10.26 -1.07 8.03
CA ALA A 189 11.04 -1.17 6.81
C ALA A 189 12.44 -1.69 7.09
N LYS A 190 13.08 -2.20 6.03
CA LYS A 190 14.46 -2.69 5.99
C LYS A 190 15.11 -2.20 4.72
N ALA A 191 16.37 -1.81 4.83
CA ALA A 191 17.17 -1.37 3.72
C ALA A 191 18.49 -2.12 3.64
N ASP A 192 18.97 -2.33 2.42
CA ASP A 192 20.31 -2.79 2.09
C ASP A 192 20.98 -1.74 1.20
N TRP A 193 22.01 -1.06 1.71
CA TRP A 193 22.80 -0.04 1.00
C TRP A 193 24.18 -0.59 0.66
N ASN A 194 24.26 -1.36 -0.44
CA ASN A 194 25.39 -2.19 -0.78
C ASN A 194 26.70 -1.43 -1.12
N LEU A 195 26.65 -0.15 -1.48
CA LEU A 195 27.83 0.63 -1.85
C LEU A 195 28.44 1.42 -0.68
N ILE A 196 27.83 1.41 0.52
CA ILE A 196 28.35 2.11 1.68
C ILE A 196 29.09 1.10 2.60
N PRO A 197 30.44 1.05 2.57
CA PRO A 197 31.18 0.00 3.29
C PRO A 197 31.08 0.06 4.81
N THR A 198 30.73 1.23 5.35
CA THR A 198 30.54 1.44 6.80
C THR A 198 29.21 0.91 7.31
N PHE A 199 28.25 0.62 6.42
CA PHE A 199 26.97 0.05 6.80
C PHE A 199 27.03 -1.48 6.81
N ALA A 200 26.33 -2.10 7.74
CA ALA A 200 26.17 -3.54 7.76
C ALA A 200 25.35 -4.02 6.57
N GLN A 201 25.63 -5.22 6.09
CA GLN A 201 24.92 -5.86 4.98
C GLN A 201 24.59 -7.31 5.36
N PRO A 202 23.47 -7.84 4.89
CA PRO A 202 22.47 -7.27 3.96
C PRO A 202 21.40 -6.39 4.63
N LEU A 203 21.61 -5.96 5.87
CA LEU A 203 20.72 -5.09 6.62
C LEU A 203 21.50 -3.85 7.06
N SER A 204 21.32 -2.76 6.33
CA SER A 204 21.97 -1.48 6.60
C SER A 204 21.21 -0.67 7.65
N PHE A 205 19.90 -0.57 7.52
CA PHE A 205 19.06 0.11 8.52
C PHE A 205 17.63 -0.42 8.55
N ARG A 206 16.92 -0.07 9.63
CA ARG A 206 15.50 -0.35 9.82
C ARG A 206 14.77 0.92 10.19
N HIS A 207 13.53 1.01 9.69
CA HIS A 207 12.57 2.00 10.17
C HIS A 207 11.43 1.32 10.91
N THR A 208 10.97 1.95 11.99
CA THR A 208 9.76 1.56 12.72
C THR A 208 8.97 2.80 13.11
N ALA A 209 7.66 2.78 12.93
CA ALA A 209 6.76 3.87 13.30
C ALA A 209 5.31 3.37 13.37
N ASP A 210 4.46 4.10 14.07
CA ASP A 210 3.02 3.92 14.04
C ASP A 210 2.40 4.84 12.99
N GLY A 211 1.32 4.37 12.35
CA GLY A 211 0.69 5.14 11.30
C GLY A 211 -0.76 4.76 11.04
N TYR A 212 -1.30 5.35 9.99
CA TYR A 212 -2.63 5.01 9.49
C TYR A 212 -2.70 5.09 7.97
N GLY A 213 -3.71 4.42 7.40
CA GLY A 213 -4.05 4.48 6.00
C GLY A 213 -5.53 4.76 5.77
N ILE A 214 -5.84 5.47 4.70
CA ILE A 214 -7.20 5.67 4.21
C ILE A 214 -7.25 5.22 2.76
N GLU A 215 -8.25 4.41 2.43
CA GLU A 215 -8.51 3.96 1.08
C GLU A 215 -9.95 4.26 0.70
N LEU A 216 -10.14 4.77 -0.51
CA LEU A 216 -11.44 5.00 -1.13
C LEU A 216 -11.52 4.19 -2.41
N SER A 217 -12.65 3.57 -2.67
CA SER A 217 -12.88 2.80 -3.89
C SER A 217 -14.27 3.03 -4.45
N ALA A 218 -14.37 2.98 -5.77
CA ALA A 218 -15.63 2.98 -6.50
C ALA A 218 -15.58 1.93 -7.60
N ARG A 219 -16.70 1.25 -7.85
CA ARG A 219 -16.81 0.21 -8.87
C ARG A 219 -18.20 0.25 -9.52
N VAL A 220 -18.22 0.19 -10.84
CA VAL A 220 -19.45 0.00 -11.62
C VAL A 220 -19.44 -1.41 -12.17
N ARG A 221 -20.51 -2.14 -11.96
CA ARG A 221 -20.64 -3.56 -12.27
C ARG A 221 -21.84 -3.80 -13.18
N TYR A 222 -21.63 -4.58 -14.24
CA TYR A 222 -22.66 -4.98 -15.17
C TYR A 222 -22.88 -6.49 -15.19
N ARG A 223 -24.11 -6.94 -15.01
CA ARG A 223 -24.48 -8.36 -15.02
C ARG A 223 -24.69 -8.84 -16.44
N ILE A 224 -23.79 -9.72 -16.94
CA ILE A 224 -23.88 -10.32 -18.28
C ILE A 224 -24.64 -11.65 -18.29
N GLY A 225 -24.72 -12.33 -17.15
CA GLY A 225 -25.41 -13.61 -17.02
C GLY A 225 -26.09 -13.75 -15.65
N LYS A 226 -26.62 -14.95 -15.35
CA LYS A 226 -27.26 -15.22 -14.05
C LYS A 226 -26.27 -15.10 -12.89
N ARG A 227 -25.00 -15.47 -13.10
CA ARG A 227 -23.94 -15.57 -12.09
C ARG A 227 -22.67 -14.82 -12.46
N VAL A 228 -22.62 -14.15 -13.60
CA VAL A 228 -21.40 -13.52 -14.13
C VAL A 228 -21.60 -12.01 -14.25
N PHE A 229 -20.62 -11.27 -13.73
CA PHE A 229 -20.56 -9.82 -13.80
C PHE A 229 -19.21 -9.41 -14.39
N VAL A 230 -19.19 -8.31 -15.10
CA VAL A 230 -17.98 -7.56 -15.46
C VAL A 230 -18.01 -6.22 -14.76
N ASP A 231 -16.85 -5.68 -14.45
CA ASP A 231 -16.77 -4.41 -13.73
C ASP A 231 -15.58 -3.57 -14.14
N LEU A 232 -15.72 -2.26 -13.88
CA LEU A 232 -14.64 -1.27 -13.89
C LEU A 232 -14.62 -0.61 -12.53
N GLY A 233 -13.41 -0.41 -12.00
CA GLY A 233 -13.22 0.21 -10.70
C GLY A 233 -12.04 1.17 -10.68
N ALA A 234 -12.09 2.10 -9.74
CA ALA A 234 -11.01 3.02 -9.41
C ALA A 234 -10.86 3.12 -7.89
N GLY A 235 -9.66 3.41 -7.44
CA GLY A 235 -9.34 3.61 -6.03
C GLY A 235 -8.30 4.70 -5.84
N TYR A 236 -8.32 5.27 -4.65
CA TYR A 236 -7.34 6.19 -4.14
C TYR A 236 -6.92 5.74 -2.75
N PHE A 237 -5.66 5.89 -2.41
CA PHE A 237 -5.14 5.59 -1.08
C PHE A 237 -4.13 6.64 -0.62
N ASN A 238 -4.10 6.85 0.69
CA ASN A 238 -3.09 7.66 1.37
C ASN A 238 -2.75 6.99 2.70
N TRP A 239 -1.46 6.72 2.91
CA TRP A 239 -0.91 6.10 4.10
C TRP A 239 0.20 6.98 4.65
N GLN A 240 0.23 7.17 5.97
CA GLN A 240 1.26 7.97 6.61
C GLN A 240 1.57 7.48 8.02
N THR A 241 2.81 7.70 8.44
CA THR A 241 3.22 7.49 9.83
C THR A 241 3.38 8.81 10.56
N GLY A 242 3.38 8.75 11.89
CA GLY A 242 4.01 9.76 12.74
C GLY A 242 5.54 9.65 12.68
N THR A 243 6.21 10.34 13.59
CA THR A 243 7.64 10.16 13.85
C THR A 243 7.91 8.75 14.38
N GLY A 244 9.09 8.24 14.06
CA GLY A 244 9.52 6.90 14.44
C GLY A 244 11.03 6.82 14.67
N ILE A 245 11.55 5.63 14.52
CA ILE A 245 12.97 5.32 14.72
C ILE A 245 13.58 4.88 13.40
N ASP A 246 14.68 5.50 13.02
CA ASP A 246 15.67 4.96 12.09
C ASP A 246 16.80 4.34 12.89
N GLU A 247 17.11 3.08 12.65
CA GLU A 247 18.20 2.35 13.29
C GLU A 247 19.19 1.86 12.24
N LEU A 248 20.34 2.53 12.17
CA LEU A 248 21.47 2.22 11.29
C LEU A 248 22.38 1.19 11.93
N TYR A 249 22.73 0.13 11.22
CA TYR A 249 23.68 -0.90 11.63
C TYR A 249 25.04 -0.69 10.97
N LEU A 250 26.11 -0.79 11.76
CA LEU A 250 27.49 -0.56 11.30
C LEU A 250 28.21 -1.87 10.99
N SER A 251 29.01 -1.88 9.94
CA SER A 251 29.82 -3.05 9.53
C SER A 251 30.85 -3.46 10.60
N ALA A 252 31.32 -2.51 11.40
CA ALA A 252 32.21 -2.75 12.55
C ALA A 252 31.47 -3.28 13.80
N GLY A 253 30.14 -3.42 13.73
CA GLY A 253 29.27 -3.79 14.84
C GLY A 253 28.68 -2.58 15.58
N GLY A 254 27.53 -2.82 16.23
CA GLY A 254 26.76 -1.79 16.91
C GLY A 254 25.72 -1.13 16.00
N SER A 255 24.90 -0.26 16.57
CA SER A 255 23.90 0.53 15.84
C SER A 255 23.87 1.98 16.33
N GLN A 256 23.34 2.86 15.49
CA GLN A 256 23.04 4.25 15.78
C GLN A 256 21.56 4.50 15.50
N GLN A 257 20.93 5.36 16.30
CA GLN A 257 19.53 5.70 16.13
C GLN A 257 19.35 7.19 15.85
N THR A 258 18.54 7.48 14.84
CA THR A 258 18.04 8.81 14.54
C THR A 258 16.51 8.83 14.49
N GLN A 259 15.92 9.99 14.42
CA GLN A 259 14.49 10.10 14.25
C GLN A 259 14.10 9.85 12.80
N LEU A 260 13.23 8.88 12.57
CA LEU A 260 12.41 8.84 11.35
C LEU A 260 11.35 9.95 11.45
N ASN A 261 11.39 10.94 10.56
CA ASN A 261 10.44 12.06 10.58
C ASN A 261 9.04 11.65 10.15
N GLY A 262 8.97 10.62 9.32
CA GLY A 262 7.72 10.03 8.84
C GLY A 262 7.86 9.41 7.47
N VAL A 263 6.87 8.59 7.13
CA VAL A 263 6.72 7.91 5.85
C VAL A 263 5.37 8.26 5.27
N VAL A 264 5.31 8.56 3.98
CA VAL A 264 4.05 8.81 3.27
C VAL A 264 4.02 7.99 2.00
N ARG A 265 2.89 7.34 1.76
CA ARG A 265 2.56 6.63 0.53
C ARG A 265 1.19 7.08 0.07
N ASP A 266 1.07 7.56 -1.14
CA ASP A 266 -0.21 7.92 -1.75
C ASP A 266 -0.27 7.50 -3.21
N GLY A 267 -1.48 7.26 -3.71
CA GLY A 267 -1.62 6.82 -5.08
C GLY A 267 -3.06 6.54 -5.49
N TRP A 268 -3.17 6.08 -6.73
CA TRP A 268 -4.44 5.69 -7.33
C TRP A 268 -4.30 4.40 -8.12
N ASN A 269 -5.41 3.71 -8.30
CA ASN A 269 -5.49 2.53 -9.15
C ASN A 269 -6.76 2.54 -10.00
N GLY A 270 -6.68 1.85 -11.14
CA GLY A 270 -7.82 1.54 -11.99
C GLY A 270 -7.83 0.05 -12.31
N SER A 271 -8.99 -0.57 -12.37
CA SER A 271 -9.11 -2.01 -12.62
C SER A 271 -10.33 -2.36 -13.47
N ALA A 272 -10.20 -3.45 -14.23
CA ALA A 272 -11.29 -4.17 -14.85
C ALA A 272 -11.34 -5.61 -14.29
N GLY A 273 -12.53 -6.15 -14.09
CA GLY A 273 -12.68 -7.45 -13.48
C GLY A 273 -13.84 -8.27 -14.00
N VAL A 274 -13.77 -9.57 -13.68
CA VAL A 274 -14.86 -10.52 -13.86
C VAL A 274 -15.18 -11.16 -12.52
N GLN A 275 -16.46 -11.15 -12.16
CA GLN A 275 -16.94 -11.75 -10.91
C GLN A 275 -17.91 -12.88 -11.20
N LEU A 276 -17.71 -13.99 -10.48
CA LEU A 276 -18.62 -15.12 -10.42
C LEU A 276 -19.35 -15.09 -9.08
N SER A 277 -20.65 -15.42 -9.10
CA SER A 277 -21.47 -15.67 -7.91
C SER A 277 -21.85 -17.15 -7.89
N LEU A 278 -21.35 -17.87 -6.92
CA LEU A 278 -21.52 -19.31 -6.72
C LEU A 278 -22.62 -19.59 -5.71
#